data_1afa0db8b4ef476f9a83276b8e5a0c0c
#
_entry.id   1afa0db8b4ef476f9a83276b8e5a0c0c
#
_cell.length_a   1.000
_cell.length_b   1.000
_cell.length_c   1.000
_cell.angle_alpha   90.00
_cell.angle_beta   90.00
_cell.angle_gamma   90.00
#
_symmetry.space_group_name_H-M   'P 1'
#
loop_
_entity.id
_entity.type
_entity.pdbx_description
1 polymer ?
#
loop_
_entity_poly.entity_id
_entity_poly.type
_entity_poly.pdbx_seq_one_letter_code
_entity_poly.pdbx_strand_id
1 'polypeptide(L)'
;MMDCTDRHDRFFLRLMSKNVMLYSEMVATKSAIHGDRKKILSYSPEEKPLALQVGGSDKNELAEVAKIAEDMGYDEININLGCPSKKVQKNMFGACLMKEPDLVAECINSMVKACKIPVTAKTRIGFDDTEEFEYLNCKL
;
A
#
# COMPACT_ATOMS: atom_id res chain seq x y z
N MET A 1 3.08 1.41 -9.11
CA MET A 1 4.50 0.96 -9.33
C MET A 1 5.39 2.18 -9.20
N MET A 2 6.48 2.06 -8.46
CA MET A 2 7.42 3.17 -8.31
C MET A 2 7.97 3.60 -9.68
N ASP A 3 8.07 4.91 -9.87
CA ASP A 3 8.53 5.57 -11.11
C ASP A 3 7.66 5.29 -12.35
N CYS A 4 6.41 4.84 -12.16
CA CYS A 4 5.51 4.50 -13.27
C CYS A 4 4.10 5.08 -13.08
N THR A 5 3.49 4.94 -11.90
CA THR A 5 2.10 5.35 -11.66
C THR A 5 2.03 6.69 -10.92
N ASP A 6 2.69 7.69 -11.48
CA ASP A 6 2.65 9.05 -10.96
C ASP A 6 1.28 9.71 -11.22
N ARG A 7 1.11 10.97 -10.79
CA ARG A 7 -0.13 11.72 -10.98
C ARG A 7 -0.53 11.89 -12.45
N HIS A 8 0.44 11.96 -13.37
CA HIS A 8 0.17 12.17 -14.78
C HIS A 8 -0.31 10.87 -15.43
N ASP A 9 0.32 9.74 -15.11
CA ASP A 9 -0.12 8.42 -15.54
C ASP A 9 -1.52 8.10 -15.00
N ARG A 10 -1.78 8.33 -13.70
CA ARG A 10 -3.10 8.12 -13.10
C ARG A 10 -4.18 9.00 -13.73
N PHE A 11 -3.87 10.25 -14.04
CA PHE A 11 -4.79 11.11 -14.78
C PHE A 11 -5.10 10.55 -16.17
N PHE A 12 -4.07 10.12 -16.91
CA PHE A 12 -4.25 9.48 -18.21
C PHE A 12 -5.12 8.22 -18.13
N LEU A 13 -4.85 7.34 -17.17
CA LEU A 13 -5.66 6.13 -16.94
C LEU A 13 -7.11 6.46 -16.61
N ARG A 14 -7.37 7.55 -15.89
CA ARG A 14 -8.72 8.02 -15.58
C ARG A 14 -9.48 8.50 -16.82
N LEU A 15 -8.81 9.05 -17.80
CA LEU A 15 -9.42 9.38 -19.09
C LEU A 15 -9.89 8.14 -19.84
N MET A 16 -9.20 7.02 -19.67
CA MET A 16 -9.56 5.73 -20.28
C MET A 16 -10.71 5.03 -19.54
N SER A 17 -10.78 5.16 -18.21
CA SER A 17 -11.81 4.50 -17.40
C SER A 17 -12.20 5.35 -16.18
N LYS A 18 -13.48 5.65 -16.07
CA LYS A 18 -14.03 6.43 -14.94
C LYS A 18 -14.23 5.60 -13.67
N ASN A 19 -14.32 4.27 -13.76
CA ASN A 19 -14.77 3.40 -12.69
C ASN A 19 -13.65 2.56 -12.05
N VAL A 20 -12.47 2.52 -12.65
CA VAL A 20 -11.35 1.72 -12.14
C VAL A 20 -10.77 2.38 -10.88
N MET A 21 -10.53 1.58 -9.83
CA MET A 21 -9.71 2.01 -8.69
C MET A 21 -8.27 2.20 -9.16
N LEU A 22 -7.75 3.41 -9.03
CA LEU A 22 -6.36 3.71 -9.32
C LEU A 22 -5.51 3.58 -8.04
N TYR A 23 -4.24 3.26 -8.20
CA TYR A 23 -3.30 3.12 -7.09
C TYR A 23 -2.16 4.11 -7.25
N SER A 24 -1.80 4.76 -6.15
CA SER A 24 -0.60 5.59 -6.11
C SER A 24 0.66 4.74 -6.33
N GLU A 25 1.78 5.39 -6.53
CA GLU A 25 3.08 4.75 -6.33
C GLU A 25 3.22 4.29 -4.88
N MET A 26 4.06 3.26 -4.65
CA MET A 26 4.32 2.79 -3.30
C MET A 26 5.12 3.83 -2.51
N VAL A 27 4.56 4.32 -1.42
CA VAL A 27 5.19 5.26 -0.50
C VAL A 27 5.64 4.54 0.77
N ALA A 28 6.89 4.73 1.18
CA ALA A 28 7.36 4.20 2.47
C ALA A 28 6.69 4.95 3.63
N THR A 29 6.31 4.23 4.70
CA THR A 29 5.64 4.83 5.88
C THR A 29 6.38 6.04 6.43
N LYS A 30 7.69 5.95 6.61
CA LYS A 30 8.53 7.07 7.09
C LYS A 30 8.48 8.29 6.18
N SER A 31 8.40 8.09 4.87
CA SER A 31 8.27 9.19 3.92
C SER A 31 6.89 9.86 4.00
N ALA A 32 5.83 9.08 4.22
CA ALA A 32 4.48 9.61 4.40
C ALA A 32 4.32 10.38 5.72
N ILE A 33 5.00 9.95 6.80
CA ILE A 33 4.90 10.56 8.13
C ILE A 33 5.77 11.82 8.20
N HIS A 34 7.03 11.74 7.81
CA HIS A 34 8.04 12.77 8.06
C HIS A 34 8.39 13.60 6.81
N GLY A 35 7.98 13.19 5.64
CA GLY A 35 8.27 13.88 4.39
C GLY A 35 7.31 15.03 4.09
N ASP A 36 7.55 15.69 2.97
CA ASP A 36 6.62 16.69 2.44
C ASP A 36 5.37 16.01 1.86
N ARG A 37 4.34 15.91 2.69
CA ARG A 37 3.06 15.26 2.34
C ARG A 37 2.42 15.87 1.09
N LYS A 38 2.51 17.19 0.93
CA LYS A 38 1.95 17.88 -0.25
C LYS A 38 2.64 17.44 -1.53
N LYS A 39 3.93 17.15 -1.47
CA LYS A 39 4.69 16.68 -2.62
C LYS A 39 4.50 15.18 -2.86
N ILE A 40 4.47 14.37 -1.80
CA ILE A 40 4.53 12.90 -1.89
C ILE A 40 3.12 12.29 -2.05
N LEU A 41 2.11 12.86 -1.37
CA LEU A 41 0.78 12.27 -1.26
C LEU A 41 -0.29 13.10 -1.99
N SER A 42 0.06 14.20 -2.68
CA SER A 42 -0.96 14.97 -3.39
C SER A 42 -1.45 14.26 -4.64
N TYR A 43 -2.72 14.46 -4.92
CA TYR A 43 -3.38 13.96 -6.11
C TYR A 43 -4.42 15.00 -6.59
N SER A 44 -4.88 14.86 -7.83
CA SER A 44 -5.96 15.68 -8.39
C SER A 44 -7.31 15.00 -8.13
N PRO A 45 -8.39 15.76 -7.86
CA PRO A 45 -9.72 15.17 -7.61
C PRO A 45 -10.20 14.24 -8.72
N GLU A 46 -9.78 14.50 -9.94
CA GLU A 46 -10.11 13.70 -11.12
C GLU A 46 -9.52 12.28 -11.08
N GLU A 47 -8.47 12.05 -10.29
CA GLU A 47 -7.84 10.71 -10.17
C GLU A 47 -8.71 9.72 -9.37
N LYS A 48 -9.71 10.19 -8.63
CA LYS A 48 -10.59 9.33 -7.81
C LYS A 48 -11.51 8.43 -8.67
N PRO A 49 -11.84 7.21 -8.16
CA PRO A 49 -11.42 6.63 -6.88
C PRO A 49 -9.94 6.22 -6.87
N LEU A 50 -9.25 6.54 -5.77
CA LEU A 50 -7.80 6.40 -5.64
C LEU A 50 -7.40 5.75 -4.32
N ALA A 51 -6.56 4.72 -4.40
CA ALA A 51 -5.92 4.05 -3.27
C ALA A 51 -4.50 4.57 -3.02
N LEU A 52 -4.15 4.85 -1.76
CA LEU A 52 -2.77 5.06 -1.36
C LEU A 52 -2.08 3.72 -1.14
N GLN A 53 -1.04 3.41 -1.89
CA GLN A 53 -0.22 2.22 -1.63
C GLN A 53 0.98 2.56 -0.75
N VAL A 54 1.17 1.79 0.32
CA VAL A 54 2.24 2.00 1.30
C VAL A 54 3.11 0.77 1.49
N GLY A 55 4.37 1.01 1.87
CA GLY A 55 5.31 -0.03 2.26
C GLY A 55 5.90 0.28 3.64
N GLY A 56 5.79 -0.68 4.55
CA GLY A 56 6.28 -0.59 5.92
C GLY A 56 6.07 -1.90 6.66
N SER A 57 6.70 -2.05 7.82
CA SER A 57 6.59 -3.22 8.69
C SER A 57 6.35 -2.85 10.15
N ASP A 58 6.32 -1.57 10.48
CA ASP A 58 5.96 -1.11 11.82
C ASP A 58 4.46 -0.82 11.90
N LYS A 59 3.76 -1.50 12.81
CA LYS A 59 2.31 -1.40 12.98
C LYS A 59 1.85 0.01 13.42
N ASN A 60 2.67 0.74 14.17
CA ASN A 60 2.33 2.08 14.63
C ASN A 60 2.47 3.10 13.49
N GLU A 61 3.57 3.00 12.71
CA GLU A 61 3.75 3.82 11.51
C GLU A 61 2.62 3.57 10.49
N LEU A 62 2.25 2.30 10.26
CA LEU A 62 1.17 1.94 9.35
C LEU A 62 -0.19 2.46 9.83
N ALA A 63 -0.49 2.39 11.13
CA ALA A 63 -1.70 2.97 11.70
C ALA A 63 -1.73 4.50 11.54
N GLU A 64 -0.59 5.18 11.74
CA GLU A 64 -0.50 6.63 11.53
C GLU A 64 -0.73 7.01 10.06
N VAL A 65 -0.09 6.27 9.13
CA VAL A 65 -0.27 6.52 7.69
C VAL A 65 -1.70 6.23 7.24
N ALA A 66 -2.38 5.25 7.84
CA ALA A 66 -3.78 4.97 7.54
C ALA A 66 -4.70 6.16 7.89
N LYS A 67 -4.46 6.84 9.03
CA LYS A 67 -5.15 8.08 9.37
C LYS A 67 -4.82 9.20 8.39
N ILE A 68 -3.56 9.36 8.04
CA ILE A 68 -3.13 10.37 7.07
C ILE A 68 -3.83 10.16 5.73
N ALA A 69 -3.95 8.91 5.26
CA ALA A 69 -4.64 8.57 4.01
C ALA A 69 -6.13 8.97 4.06
N GLU A 70 -6.81 8.64 5.16
CA GLU A 70 -8.21 9.04 5.38
C GLU A 70 -8.37 10.56 5.42
N ASP A 71 -7.54 11.26 6.19
CA ASP A 71 -7.58 12.73 6.33
C ASP A 71 -7.30 13.45 5.01
N MET A 72 -6.47 12.87 4.15
CA MET A 72 -6.19 13.39 2.81
C MET A 72 -7.26 13.01 1.79
N GLY A 73 -8.26 12.20 2.16
CA GLY A 73 -9.40 11.86 1.32
C GLY A 73 -9.12 10.76 0.31
N TYR A 74 -8.18 9.86 0.54
CA TYR A 74 -8.05 8.64 -0.24
C TYR A 74 -9.25 7.72 -0.03
N ASP A 75 -9.61 6.96 -1.06
CA ASP A 75 -10.77 6.06 -1.01
C ASP A 75 -10.42 4.69 -0.44
N GLU A 76 -9.13 4.34 -0.42
CA GLU A 76 -8.58 3.09 0.09
C GLU A 76 -7.12 3.29 0.52
N ILE A 77 -6.64 2.49 1.49
CA ILE A 77 -5.21 2.33 1.74
C ILE A 77 -4.79 0.88 1.51
N ASN A 78 -3.70 0.70 0.77
CA ASN A 78 -3.20 -0.61 0.36
C ASN A 78 -1.78 -0.85 0.90
N ILE A 79 -1.57 -1.97 1.60
CA ILE A 79 -0.21 -2.38 2.01
C ILE A 79 0.43 -3.26 0.92
N ASN A 80 1.68 -2.94 0.56
CA ASN A 80 2.45 -3.70 -0.40
C ASN A 80 3.19 -4.86 0.28
N LEU A 81 2.79 -6.08 -0.04
CA LEU A 81 3.40 -7.33 0.42
C LEU A 81 4.04 -8.13 -0.74
N GLY A 82 4.21 -7.51 -1.92
CA GLY A 82 4.64 -8.24 -3.11
C GLY A 82 5.89 -7.71 -3.81
N CYS A 83 6.42 -6.55 -3.42
CA CYS A 83 7.58 -5.96 -4.09
C CYS A 83 8.88 -6.75 -3.78
N PRO A 84 9.57 -7.32 -4.80
CA PRO A 84 10.76 -8.12 -4.60
C PRO A 84 12.07 -7.30 -4.63
N SER A 85 11.99 -5.99 -4.73
CA SER A 85 13.15 -5.11 -4.85
C SER A 85 14.10 -5.27 -3.67
N LYS A 86 15.40 -5.40 -3.94
CA LYS A 86 16.44 -5.47 -2.89
C LYS A 86 16.44 -4.25 -1.96
N LYS A 87 16.11 -3.07 -2.50
CA LYS A 87 15.98 -1.83 -1.72
C LYS A 87 14.81 -1.91 -0.73
N VAL A 88 13.70 -2.50 -1.14
CA VAL A 88 12.51 -2.70 -0.34
C VAL A 88 12.78 -3.75 0.74
N GLN A 89 13.38 -4.87 0.38
CA GLN A 89 13.75 -5.95 1.31
C GLN A 89 14.74 -5.49 2.40
N LYS A 90 15.73 -4.63 2.06
CA LYS A 90 16.65 -4.05 3.06
C LYS A 90 15.92 -3.24 4.14
N ASN A 91 14.76 -2.69 3.84
CA ASN A 91 13.93 -1.95 4.77
C ASN A 91 12.83 -2.81 5.41
N MET A 92 12.90 -4.13 5.28
CA MET A 92 12.00 -5.11 5.90
C MET A 92 10.52 -4.90 5.54
N PHE A 93 10.19 -4.56 4.27
CA PHE A 93 8.82 -4.51 3.78
C PHE A 93 8.70 -5.08 2.35
N GLY A 94 7.51 -5.12 1.77
CA GLY A 94 7.25 -5.78 0.50
C GLY A 94 7.22 -7.30 0.62
N ALA A 95 7.76 -8.02 -0.37
CA ALA A 95 7.65 -9.47 -0.45
C ALA A 95 8.23 -10.24 0.74
N CYS A 96 9.25 -9.70 1.42
CA CYS A 96 9.84 -10.36 2.60
C CYS A 96 8.85 -10.50 3.77
N LEU A 97 7.84 -9.61 3.86
CA LEU A 97 6.81 -9.72 4.89
C LEU A 97 5.90 -10.93 4.71
N MET A 98 5.84 -11.51 3.51
CA MET A 98 5.07 -12.75 3.30
C MET A 98 5.60 -13.92 4.14
N LYS A 99 6.85 -13.86 4.61
CA LYS A 99 7.42 -14.85 5.52
C LYS A 99 7.01 -14.67 6.98
N GLU A 100 6.39 -13.54 7.31
CA GLU A 100 6.00 -13.15 8.66
C GLU A 100 4.48 -12.87 8.74
N PRO A 101 3.62 -13.88 8.51
CA PRO A 101 2.18 -13.66 8.39
C PRO A 101 1.53 -13.08 9.65
N ASP A 102 2.05 -13.44 10.84
CA ASP A 102 1.53 -12.90 12.09
C ASP A 102 1.82 -11.39 12.23
N LEU A 103 3.01 -10.96 11.82
CA LEU A 103 3.36 -9.53 11.76
C LEU A 103 2.48 -8.79 10.75
N VAL A 104 2.23 -9.38 9.58
CA VAL A 104 1.33 -8.81 8.58
C VAL A 104 -0.07 -8.64 9.14
N ALA A 105 -0.61 -9.65 9.83
CA ALA A 105 -1.91 -9.59 10.47
C ALA A 105 -1.99 -8.49 11.54
N GLU A 106 -0.95 -8.33 12.36
CA GLU A 106 -0.86 -7.22 13.33
C GLU A 106 -0.84 -5.86 12.64
N CYS A 107 -0.09 -5.71 11.56
CA CYS A 107 0.01 -4.48 10.77
C CYS A 107 -1.36 -4.11 10.17
N ILE A 108 -2.00 -5.04 9.48
CA ILE A 108 -3.32 -4.82 8.87
C ILE A 108 -4.37 -4.48 9.94
N ASN A 109 -4.38 -5.22 11.05
CA ASN A 109 -5.31 -4.96 12.16
C ASN A 109 -5.12 -3.56 12.78
N SER A 110 -3.86 -3.08 12.87
CA SER A 110 -3.57 -1.72 13.33
C SER A 110 -4.10 -0.66 12.37
N MET A 111 -3.96 -0.87 11.07
CA MET A 111 -4.49 0.03 10.04
C MET A 111 -6.02 0.08 10.07
N VAL A 112 -6.68 -1.09 10.12
CA VAL A 112 -8.16 -1.20 10.18
C VAL A 112 -8.73 -0.50 11.43
N LYS A 113 -8.04 -0.58 12.56
CA LYS A 113 -8.46 0.13 13.78
C LYS A 113 -8.24 1.63 13.72
N ALA A 114 -7.34 2.09 12.87
CA ALA A 114 -6.91 3.48 12.80
C ALA A 114 -7.73 4.33 11.83
N CYS A 115 -8.35 3.75 10.82
CA CYS A 115 -9.12 4.47 9.79
C CYS A 115 -10.43 3.77 9.45
N LYS A 116 -11.32 4.49 8.75
CA LYS A 116 -12.63 3.98 8.29
C LYS A 116 -12.63 3.59 6.81
N ILE A 117 -11.61 4.04 6.07
CA ILE A 117 -11.47 3.66 4.65
C ILE A 117 -11.03 2.19 4.54
N PRO A 118 -11.38 1.48 3.46
CA PRO A 118 -10.95 0.11 3.22
C PRO A 118 -9.43 -0.05 3.32
N VAL A 119 -9.00 -1.10 4.01
CA VAL A 119 -7.60 -1.52 4.09
C VAL A 119 -7.44 -2.79 3.28
N THR A 120 -6.59 -2.77 2.27
CA THR A 120 -6.33 -3.90 1.37
C THR A 120 -4.85 -4.27 1.36
N ALA A 121 -4.53 -5.46 0.88
CA ALA A 121 -3.16 -5.92 0.73
C ALA A 121 -2.90 -6.41 -0.69
N LYS A 122 -1.76 -6.02 -1.27
CA LYS A 122 -1.29 -6.56 -2.55
C LYS A 122 -0.16 -7.54 -2.31
N THR A 123 -0.44 -8.82 -2.55
CA THR A 123 0.51 -9.93 -2.34
C THR A 123 1.03 -10.49 -3.67
N ARG A 124 1.89 -11.48 -3.57
CA ARG A 124 2.19 -12.47 -4.61
C ARG A 124 1.44 -13.76 -4.29
N ILE A 125 1.37 -14.68 -5.26
CA ILE A 125 0.78 -16.02 -5.08
C ILE A 125 1.64 -16.84 -4.11
N GLY A 126 2.97 -16.66 -4.12
CA GLY A 126 3.93 -17.27 -3.20
C GLY A 126 5.21 -16.44 -3.12
N PHE A 127 6.07 -16.76 -2.16
CA PHE A 127 7.39 -16.11 -1.99
C PHE A 127 8.47 -16.84 -2.77
N ASP A 128 8.45 -18.17 -2.80
CA ASP A 128 9.34 -19.07 -3.53
C ASP A 128 8.55 -20.26 -4.10
N ASP A 129 9.24 -21.18 -4.79
CA ASP A 129 8.62 -22.29 -5.53
C ASP A 129 7.91 -23.34 -4.66
N THR A 130 7.95 -23.23 -3.33
CA THR A 130 7.47 -24.25 -2.40
C THR A 130 6.13 -23.97 -1.73
N GLU A 131 5.57 -22.73 -1.84
CA GLU A 131 4.44 -22.30 -1.01
C GLU A 131 3.27 -21.66 -1.78
N GLU A 132 3.05 -21.99 -3.04
CA GLU A 132 2.17 -21.21 -3.92
C GLU A 132 0.70 -21.14 -3.53
N PHE A 133 0.13 -22.08 -2.79
CA PHE A 133 -1.31 -22.15 -2.59
C PHE A 133 -1.77 -22.15 -1.13
N GLU A 134 -0.99 -22.68 -0.20
CA GLU A 134 -1.38 -22.78 1.21
C GLU A 134 -1.36 -21.43 1.92
N TYR A 135 -0.49 -20.51 1.49
CA TYR A 135 -0.32 -19.21 2.13
C TYR A 135 -1.55 -18.29 1.97
N LEU A 136 -2.24 -18.34 0.84
CA LEU A 136 -3.42 -17.49 0.58
C LEU A 136 -4.68 -17.99 1.29
N ASN A 137 -4.77 -19.28 1.60
CA ASN A 137 -5.98 -19.89 2.15
C ASN A 137 -6.02 -19.93 3.68
N CYS A 138 -4.90 -19.72 4.38
CA CYS A 138 -4.83 -20.01 5.81
C CYS A 138 -4.77 -18.80 6.74
N LYS A 139 -4.47 -17.59 6.28
CA LYS A 139 -4.17 -16.48 7.22
C LYS A 139 -4.61 -15.06 6.78
N LEU A 140 -5.32 -14.89 5.69
CA LEU A 140 -5.95 -13.63 5.31
C LEU A 140 -7.47 -13.73 5.44
#